data_29639a16821f0ef4fef6389820bf925a
#
_entry.id   29639a16821f0ef4fef6389820bf925a
#
_cell.length_a   1.000
_cell.length_b   1.000
_cell.length_c   1.000
_cell.angle_alpha   90.00
_cell.angle_beta   90.00
_cell.angle_gamma   90.00
#
_symmetry.space_group_name_H-M   'P 1'
#
loop_
_entity.id
_entity.type
_entity.pdbx_description
1 polymer ?
#
loop_
_entity_poly.entity_id
_entity_poly.type
_entity_poly.pdbx_seq_one_letter_code
_entity_poly.pdbx_strand_id
1 'polypeptide(L)'
;MRRRVGLVAAGLLGLLLLAQAIPYGRAHSHRRASRAARFDSASTRTLVANACGDCHSYDTKWRWYSNIAPASWLVQRDVDDGRSILNFSTWDRPQPGVDEVVDQVLSGSMPPVQYKVVHPAARLSKAERRRLADGLRRTYAADPPGAG
;
A
#
# COMPACT_ATOMS: atom_id res chain seq x y z
N MET A 1 21.32 -12.23 36.27
CA MET A 1 20.43 -11.47 35.39
C MET A 1 21.14 -11.06 34.08
N ARG A 2 22.27 -10.36 34.12
CA ARG A 2 23.04 -9.86 32.95
C ARG A 2 23.38 -10.94 31.90
N ARG A 3 23.87 -12.14 32.33
CA ARG A 3 24.25 -13.24 31.42
C ARG A 3 23.04 -13.81 30.65
N ARG A 4 21.88 -13.95 31.31
CA ARG A 4 20.63 -14.43 30.64
C ARG A 4 20.12 -13.41 29.61
N VAL A 5 20.17 -12.12 29.92
CA VAL A 5 19.83 -11.05 28.99
C VAL A 5 20.74 -11.07 27.74
N GLY A 6 22.05 -11.26 27.94
CA GLY A 6 23.01 -11.39 26.83
C GLY A 6 22.72 -12.58 25.92
N LEU A 7 22.38 -13.74 26.49
CA LEU A 7 22.05 -14.94 25.70
C LEU A 7 20.75 -14.76 24.89
N VAL A 8 19.74 -14.14 25.49
CA VAL A 8 18.48 -13.82 24.79
C VAL A 8 18.73 -12.84 23.63
N ALA A 9 19.49 -11.76 23.90
CA ALA A 9 19.84 -10.78 22.87
C ALA A 9 20.62 -11.41 21.69
N ALA A 10 21.61 -12.27 22.01
CA ALA A 10 22.37 -13.00 20.99
C ALA A 10 21.46 -13.95 20.18
N GLY A 11 20.54 -14.65 20.81
CA GLY A 11 19.56 -15.50 20.14
C GLY A 11 18.64 -14.73 19.19
N LEU A 12 18.11 -13.57 19.64
CA LEU A 12 17.27 -12.71 18.81
C LEU A 12 18.03 -12.12 17.61
N LEU A 13 19.29 -11.71 17.83
CA LEU A 13 20.16 -11.25 16.74
C LEU A 13 20.42 -12.37 15.73
N GLY A 14 20.72 -13.59 16.21
CA GLY A 14 20.90 -14.76 15.35
C GLY A 14 19.66 -15.05 14.51
N LEU A 15 18.46 -15.03 15.10
CA LEU A 15 17.20 -15.19 14.39
C LEU A 15 16.98 -14.09 13.34
N LEU A 16 17.28 -12.83 13.68
CA LEU A 16 17.18 -11.71 12.75
C LEU A 16 18.12 -11.89 11.56
N LEU A 17 19.36 -12.32 11.80
CA LEU A 17 20.35 -12.59 10.75
C LEU A 17 19.92 -13.77 9.86
N LEU A 18 19.40 -14.84 10.44
CA LEU A 18 18.85 -15.98 9.68
C LEU A 18 17.65 -15.55 8.81
N ALA A 19 16.78 -14.69 9.32
CA ALA A 19 15.66 -14.15 8.56
C ALA A 19 16.13 -13.40 7.30
N GLN A 20 17.33 -12.77 7.34
CA GLN A 20 17.88 -12.10 6.15
C GLN A 20 18.26 -13.07 5.02
N ALA A 21 18.39 -14.38 5.28
CA ALA A 21 18.65 -15.38 4.24
C ALA A 21 17.43 -15.66 3.35
N ILE A 22 16.22 -15.28 3.80
CA ILE A 22 14.98 -15.42 3.03
C ILE A 22 14.80 -14.19 2.13
N PRO A 23 14.90 -14.32 0.78
CA PRO A 23 14.91 -13.17 -0.13
C PRO A 23 13.51 -12.58 -0.40
N TYR A 24 12.44 -13.12 0.19
CA TYR A 24 11.06 -12.65 -0.04
C TYR A 24 10.92 -11.16 0.26
N GLY A 25 10.25 -10.46 -0.64
CA GLY A 25 9.96 -9.02 -0.50
C GLY A 25 11.09 -8.07 -0.89
N ARG A 26 12.22 -8.57 -1.43
CA ARG A 26 13.36 -7.73 -1.84
C ARG A 26 13.48 -7.52 -3.34
N ALA A 27 12.72 -8.25 -4.14
CA ALA A 27 12.83 -8.19 -5.61
C ALA A 27 12.30 -6.87 -6.20
N HIS A 28 11.42 -6.16 -5.47
CA HIS A 28 10.86 -4.84 -5.81
C HIS A 28 10.50 -4.72 -7.30
N SER A 29 9.68 -5.65 -7.80
CA SER A 29 9.36 -5.73 -9.22
C SER A 29 8.72 -4.45 -9.74
N HIS A 30 9.36 -3.80 -10.70
CA HIS A 30 8.82 -2.67 -11.45
C HIS A 30 8.01 -3.21 -12.64
N ARG A 31 6.69 -3.26 -12.49
CA ARG A 31 5.78 -3.60 -13.59
C ARG A 31 5.35 -2.33 -14.30
N ARG A 32 5.14 -2.42 -15.62
CA ARG A 32 4.54 -1.33 -16.37
C ARG A 32 3.02 -1.39 -16.23
N ALA A 33 2.39 -0.21 -16.08
CA ALA A 33 0.95 -0.09 -16.15
C ALA A 33 0.45 -0.53 -17.53
N SER A 34 -0.61 -1.35 -17.57
CA SER A 34 -1.32 -1.64 -18.81
C SER A 34 -2.19 -0.44 -19.22
N ARG A 35 -2.97 0.07 -18.26
CA ARG A 35 -3.73 1.31 -18.36
C ARG A 35 -3.84 1.89 -16.94
N ALA A 36 -3.28 3.06 -16.71
CA ALA A 36 -3.42 3.75 -15.43
C ALA A 36 -4.78 4.45 -15.32
N ALA A 37 -5.35 4.44 -14.11
CA ALA A 37 -6.57 5.20 -13.80
C ALA A 37 -6.37 6.71 -14.05
N ARG A 38 -7.34 7.34 -14.69
CA ARG A 38 -7.37 8.79 -14.92
C ARG A 38 -8.18 9.46 -13.81
N PHE A 39 -7.48 9.93 -12.79
CA PHE A 39 -8.13 10.61 -11.66
C PHE A 39 -8.82 11.90 -12.11
N ASP A 40 -10.00 12.19 -11.52
CA ASP A 40 -10.84 13.36 -11.80
C ASP A 40 -10.08 14.69 -11.59
N SER A 41 -9.12 14.71 -10.68
CA SER A 41 -8.37 15.90 -10.34
C SER A 41 -6.95 15.60 -9.83
N ALA A 42 -6.08 16.61 -9.87
CA ALA A 42 -4.74 16.55 -9.27
C ALA A 42 -4.82 16.30 -7.74
N SER A 43 -5.85 16.85 -7.08
CA SER A 43 -6.07 16.64 -5.64
C SER A 43 -6.36 15.18 -5.31
N THR A 44 -7.26 14.53 -6.05
CA THR A 44 -7.56 13.09 -5.89
C THR A 44 -6.33 12.25 -6.16
N ARG A 45 -5.59 12.53 -7.24
CA ARG A 45 -4.34 11.84 -7.54
C ARG A 45 -3.34 11.94 -6.39
N THR A 46 -3.17 13.11 -5.79
CA THR A 46 -2.25 13.30 -4.67
C THR A 46 -2.68 12.51 -3.43
N LEU A 47 -3.98 12.53 -3.09
CA LEU A 47 -4.51 11.76 -1.96
C LEU A 47 -4.35 10.25 -2.19
N VAL A 48 -4.63 9.75 -3.40
CA VAL A 48 -4.41 8.35 -3.77
C VAL A 48 -2.93 8.00 -3.68
N ALA A 49 -2.04 8.82 -4.23
CA ALA A 49 -0.59 8.57 -4.19
C ALA A 49 -0.04 8.51 -2.76
N ASN A 50 -0.57 9.32 -1.85
CA ASN A 50 -0.13 9.35 -0.45
C ASN A 50 -0.70 8.20 0.40
N ALA A 51 -1.91 7.76 0.11
CA ALA A 51 -2.65 6.85 0.99
C ALA A 51 -2.84 5.44 0.41
N CYS A 52 -2.83 5.27 -0.89
CA CYS A 52 -3.21 4.03 -1.57
C CYS A 52 -2.11 3.51 -2.50
N GLY A 53 -1.38 4.43 -3.16
CA GLY A 53 -0.54 4.14 -4.32
C GLY A 53 0.54 3.09 -4.07
N ASP A 54 1.17 3.09 -2.89
CA ASP A 54 2.25 2.14 -2.59
C ASP A 54 1.77 0.67 -2.65
N CYS A 55 0.53 0.39 -2.22
CA CYS A 55 -0.03 -0.97 -2.25
C CYS A 55 -0.96 -1.22 -3.45
N HIS A 56 -1.60 -0.19 -4.00
CA HIS A 56 -2.64 -0.31 -5.02
C HIS A 56 -2.21 0.22 -6.40
N SER A 57 -0.91 0.32 -6.66
CA SER A 57 -0.37 0.65 -8.00
C SER A 57 0.97 -0.02 -8.24
N TYR A 58 1.52 0.15 -9.45
CA TYR A 58 2.90 -0.26 -9.76
C TYR A 58 3.93 0.82 -9.42
N ASP A 59 3.51 1.98 -8.88
CA ASP A 59 4.36 3.11 -8.49
C ASP A 59 4.76 3.04 -7.01
N THR A 60 4.92 1.83 -6.45
CA THR A 60 5.34 1.61 -5.06
C THR A 60 6.66 2.29 -4.78
N LYS A 61 6.69 3.12 -3.74
CA LYS A 61 7.92 3.74 -3.23
C LYS A 61 8.58 2.81 -2.22
N TRP A 62 9.44 1.92 -2.70
CA TRP A 62 10.17 0.98 -1.87
C TRP A 62 11.11 1.71 -0.92
N ARG A 63 10.76 1.70 0.38
CA ARG A 63 11.54 2.36 1.43
C ARG A 63 12.66 1.43 1.93
N TRP A 64 13.65 1.97 2.62
CA TRP A 64 14.79 1.21 3.12
C TRP A 64 14.38 -0.03 3.94
N TYR A 65 13.34 0.06 4.77
CA TYR A 65 12.87 -1.05 5.59
C TYR A 65 12.25 -2.20 4.77
N SER A 66 11.81 -1.95 3.53
CA SER A 66 11.35 -3.00 2.61
C SER A 66 12.47 -3.91 2.11
N ASN A 67 13.71 -3.66 2.51
CA ASN A 67 14.87 -4.51 2.24
C ASN A 67 15.29 -5.36 3.44
N ILE A 68 14.66 -5.18 4.60
CA ILE A 68 15.07 -5.80 5.88
C ILE A 68 13.95 -6.71 6.38
N ALA A 69 14.21 -8.02 6.49
CA ALA A 69 13.27 -8.97 7.08
C ALA A 69 13.16 -8.74 8.61
N PRO A 70 11.98 -8.89 9.22
CA PRO A 70 10.73 -9.34 8.61
C PRO A 70 9.88 -8.23 7.97
N ALA A 71 10.29 -6.94 8.05
CA ALA A 71 9.52 -5.84 7.50
C ALA A 71 9.32 -5.97 5.97
N SER A 72 10.34 -6.44 5.24
CA SER A 72 10.24 -6.72 3.81
C SER A 72 9.12 -7.70 3.47
N TRP A 73 8.89 -8.70 4.31
CA TRP A 73 7.84 -9.70 4.10
C TRP A 73 6.45 -9.10 4.26
N LEU A 74 6.27 -8.25 5.29
CA LEU A 74 5.00 -7.57 5.52
C LEU A 74 4.69 -6.61 4.37
N VAL A 75 5.67 -5.78 3.97
CA VAL A 75 5.49 -4.81 2.88
C VAL A 75 5.15 -5.52 1.57
N GLN A 76 5.88 -6.59 1.22
CA GLN A 76 5.61 -7.33 -0.02
C GLN A 76 4.22 -7.94 -0.02
N ARG A 77 3.81 -8.55 1.11
CA ARG A 77 2.47 -9.10 1.27
C ARG A 77 1.40 -8.03 1.10
N ASP A 78 1.52 -6.89 1.80
CA ASP A 78 0.56 -5.79 1.71
C ASP A 78 0.45 -5.24 0.27
N VAL A 79 1.57 -5.21 -0.48
CA VAL A 79 1.60 -4.80 -1.89
C VAL A 79 0.93 -5.86 -2.79
N ASP A 80 1.23 -7.14 -2.58
CA ASP A 80 0.65 -8.22 -3.40
C ASP A 80 -0.86 -8.33 -3.16
N ASP A 81 -1.30 -8.31 -1.90
CA ASP A 81 -2.70 -8.36 -1.51
C ASP A 81 -3.44 -7.10 -2.03
N GLY A 82 -2.86 -5.91 -1.85
CA GLY A 82 -3.43 -4.66 -2.32
C GLY A 82 -3.66 -4.66 -3.83
N ARG A 83 -2.64 -5.05 -4.61
CA ARG A 83 -2.72 -5.13 -6.08
C ARG A 83 -3.68 -6.21 -6.59
N SER A 84 -3.89 -7.27 -5.83
CA SER A 84 -4.83 -8.33 -6.20
C SER A 84 -6.28 -7.91 -6.08
N ILE A 85 -6.58 -6.99 -5.14
CA ILE A 85 -7.93 -6.50 -4.87
C ILE A 85 -8.24 -5.27 -5.72
N LEU A 86 -7.39 -4.24 -5.66
CA LEU A 86 -7.54 -2.98 -6.38
C LEU A 86 -6.21 -2.55 -6.95
N ASN A 87 -6.15 -2.21 -8.26
CA ASN A 87 -4.90 -1.79 -8.87
C ASN A 87 -5.11 -0.64 -9.88
N PHE A 88 -4.74 0.55 -9.50
CA PHE A 88 -4.83 1.76 -10.33
C PHE A 88 -3.91 1.73 -11.57
N SER A 89 -2.97 0.78 -11.65
CA SER A 89 -2.09 0.60 -12.81
C SER A 89 -2.61 -0.41 -13.84
N THR A 90 -3.70 -1.13 -13.53
CA THR A 90 -4.36 -2.09 -14.43
C THR A 90 -5.85 -1.77 -14.54
N TRP A 91 -6.15 -0.53 -14.82
CA TRP A 91 -7.52 0.00 -14.85
C TRP A 91 -8.35 -0.51 -16.04
N ASP A 92 -7.71 -1.12 -17.02
CA ASP A 92 -8.30 -1.91 -18.11
C ASP A 92 -8.91 -3.24 -17.64
N ARG A 93 -8.65 -3.64 -16.38
CA ARG A 93 -9.21 -4.85 -15.78
C ARG A 93 -10.36 -4.53 -14.84
N PRO A 94 -11.27 -5.50 -14.55
CA PRO A 94 -12.26 -5.33 -13.52
C PRO A 94 -11.64 -4.94 -12.18
N GLN A 95 -12.23 -3.97 -11.50
CA GLN A 95 -11.87 -3.51 -10.17
C GLN A 95 -13.09 -3.61 -9.25
N PRO A 96 -12.93 -3.54 -7.90
CA PRO A 96 -14.05 -3.46 -6.98
C PRO A 96 -14.99 -2.29 -7.30
N GLY A 97 -16.24 -2.40 -6.92
CA GLY A 97 -17.20 -1.31 -7.06
C GLY A 97 -16.77 -0.07 -6.26
N VAL A 98 -17.11 1.11 -6.77
CA VAL A 98 -16.69 2.37 -6.13
C VAL A 98 -17.17 2.49 -4.69
N ASP A 99 -18.36 2.00 -4.37
CA ASP A 99 -18.92 2.09 -3.02
C ASP A 99 -18.12 1.26 -2.03
N GLU A 100 -17.66 0.05 -2.42
CA GLU A 100 -16.77 -0.78 -1.60
C GLU A 100 -15.45 -0.07 -1.29
N VAL A 101 -14.82 0.53 -2.31
CA VAL A 101 -13.56 1.27 -2.15
C VAL A 101 -13.76 2.49 -1.26
N VAL A 102 -14.85 3.23 -1.46
CA VAL A 102 -15.19 4.44 -0.69
C VAL A 102 -15.47 4.10 0.77
N ASP A 103 -16.17 3.01 1.05
CA ASP A 103 -16.46 2.57 2.42
C ASP A 103 -15.18 2.25 3.20
N GLN A 104 -14.19 1.63 2.57
CA GLN A 104 -12.88 1.39 3.19
C GLN A 104 -12.15 2.70 3.54
N VAL A 105 -12.27 3.71 2.70
CA VAL A 105 -11.69 5.04 2.93
C VAL A 105 -12.43 5.78 4.06
N LEU A 106 -13.76 5.83 4.01
CA LEU A 106 -14.58 6.57 4.97
C LEU A 106 -14.54 5.96 6.37
N SER A 107 -14.59 4.64 6.48
CA SER A 107 -14.41 3.91 7.74
C SER A 107 -13.02 4.11 8.36
N GLY A 108 -12.02 4.43 7.54
CA GLY A 108 -10.62 4.54 7.95
C GLY A 108 -9.91 3.20 8.07
N SER A 109 -10.49 2.11 7.56
CA SER A 109 -9.86 0.80 7.42
C SER A 109 -8.67 0.88 6.47
N MET A 110 -8.80 1.70 5.42
CA MET A 110 -7.70 2.04 4.50
C MET A 110 -7.30 3.51 4.64
N PRO A 111 -6.00 3.79 4.67
CA PRO A 111 -4.84 2.88 4.74
C PRO A 111 -4.77 2.14 6.08
N PRO A 112 -4.14 0.94 6.12
CA PRO A 112 -4.03 0.17 7.36
C PRO A 112 -3.16 0.86 8.41
N VAL A 113 -3.35 0.51 9.69
CA VAL A 113 -2.70 1.22 10.80
C VAL A 113 -1.18 1.14 10.74
N GLN A 114 -0.61 -0.02 10.40
CA GLN A 114 0.84 -0.20 10.29
C GLN A 114 1.46 0.72 9.23
N TYR A 115 0.76 0.93 8.11
CA TYR A 115 1.20 1.86 7.08
C TYR A 115 1.16 3.32 7.59
N LYS A 116 0.08 3.73 8.25
CA LYS A 116 -0.08 5.09 8.82
C LYS A 116 0.99 5.44 9.86
N VAL A 117 1.54 4.45 10.57
CA VAL A 117 2.58 4.69 11.58
C VAL A 117 3.85 5.27 10.94
N VAL A 118 4.28 4.71 9.83
CA VAL A 118 5.54 5.07 9.16
C VAL A 118 5.36 6.03 7.98
N HIS A 119 4.10 6.35 7.60
CA HIS A 119 3.76 7.28 6.51
C HIS A 119 2.83 8.40 6.99
N PRO A 120 3.36 9.51 7.52
CA PRO A 120 2.52 10.61 8.02
C PRO A 120 1.54 11.18 6.98
N ALA A 121 1.95 11.25 5.70
CA ALA A 121 1.11 11.73 4.61
C ALA A 121 -0.13 10.86 4.32
N ALA A 122 -0.12 9.60 4.79
CA ALA A 122 -1.26 8.67 4.68
C ALA A 122 -2.27 8.82 5.83
N ARG A 123 -2.00 9.67 6.83
CA ARG A 123 -2.89 9.94 7.95
C ARG A 123 -3.96 10.95 7.55
N LEU A 124 -4.88 10.52 6.71
CA LEU A 124 -5.94 11.40 6.21
C LEU A 124 -6.89 11.83 7.33
N SER A 125 -7.14 13.14 7.43
CA SER A 125 -8.20 13.72 8.24
C SER A 125 -9.59 13.29 7.74
N LYS A 126 -10.64 13.48 8.55
CA LYS A 126 -12.01 13.21 8.12
C LYS A 126 -12.39 13.99 6.84
N ALA A 127 -11.93 15.22 6.71
CA ALA A 127 -12.17 16.05 5.53
C ALA A 127 -11.44 15.50 4.29
N GLU A 128 -10.19 15.06 4.44
CA GLU A 128 -9.42 14.46 3.33
C GLU A 128 -10.00 13.13 2.89
N ARG A 129 -10.47 12.29 3.83
CA ARG A 129 -11.16 11.03 3.49
C ARG A 129 -12.44 11.29 2.68
N ARG A 130 -13.24 12.31 3.06
CA ARG A 130 -14.42 12.70 2.28
C ARG A 130 -14.03 13.20 0.89
N ARG A 131 -13.05 14.09 0.78
CA ARG A 131 -12.55 14.57 -0.52
C ARG A 131 -12.04 13.44 -1.40
N LEU A 132 -11.30 12.49 -0.82
CA LEU A 132 -10.82 11.31 -1.54
C LEU A 132 -12.00 10.44 -2.01
N ALA A 133 -12.96 10.15 -1.15
CA ALA A 133 -14.16 9.38 -1.47
C ALA A 133 -14.95 10.01 -2.64
N ASP A 134 -15.18 11.31 -2.57
CA ASP A 134 -15.89 12.06 -3.63
C ASP A 134 -15.08 12.08 -4.94
N GLY A 135 -13.76 12.25 -4.84
CA GLY A 135 -12.87 12.18 -6.00
C GLY A 135 -12.84 10.81 -6.66
N LEU A 136 -12.83 9.73 -5.86
CA LEU A 136 -12.92 8.36 -6.38
C LEU A 136 -14.27 8.11 -7.09
N ARG A 137 -15.41 8.56 -6.54
CA ARG A 137 -16.70 8.46 -7.21
C ARG A 137 -16.70 9.16 -8.57
N ARG A 138 -16.14 10.37 -8.63
CA ARG A 138 -16.02 11.09 -9.91
C ARG A 138 -15.06 10.42 -10.87
N THR A 139 -13.95 9.88 -10.37
CA THR A 139 -12.99 9.10 -11.17
C THR A 139 -13.66 7.89 -11.81
N TYR A 140 -14.37 7.06 -11.04
CA TYR A 140 -15.09 5.90 -11.56
C TYR A 140 -16.20 6.26 -12.55
N ALA A 141 -16.87 7.38 -12.35
CA ALA A 141 -17.91 7.86 -13.27
C ALA A 141 -17.32 8.36 -14.60
N ALA A 142 -16.17 9.02 -14.57
CA ALA A 142 -15.53 9.60 -15.77
C ALA A 142 -14.61 8.61 -16.50
N ASP A 143 -13.98 7.68 -15.78
CA ASP A 143 -13.05 6.68 -16.28
C ASP A 143 -13.36 5.32 -15.62
N PRO A 144 -14.43 4.62 -16.02
CA PRO A 144 -14.81 3.35 -15.41
C PRO A 144 -13.75 2.27 -15.63
N PRO A 145 -13.43 1.43 -14.61
CA PRO A 145 -12.50 0.33 -14.78
C PRO A 145 -13.09 -0.76 -15.67
N GLY A 146 -12.22 -1.53 -16.34
CA GLY A 146 -12.63 -2.59 -17.26
C GLY A 146 -13.19 -2.08 -18.60
N ALA A 147 -13.29 -0.77 -18.83
CA ALA A 147 -13.63 -0.19 -20.12
C ALA A 147 -12.34 -0.06 -20.97
N GLY A 148 -12.02 -1.09 -21.72
CA GLY A 148 -10.89 -1.16 -22.63
C GLY A 148 -11.29 -1.85 -23.92
#